data_ff1017e7b018a9e106d29c82e71e154f
#
_entry.id   ff1017e7b018a9e106d29c82e71e154f
#
_cell.length_a   1.000
_cell.length_b   1.000
_cell.length_c   1.000
_cell.angle_alpha   90.00
_cell.angle_beta   90.00
_cell.angle_gamma   90.00
#
_symmetry.space_group_name_H-M   'P 1'
#
loop_
_entity.id
_entity.type
_entity.pdbx_description
1 polymer ?
#
loop_
_entity_poly.entity_id
_entity_poly.type
_entity_poly.pdbx_seq_one_letter_code
_entity_poly.pdbx_strand_id
1 'polypeptide(L)'
;DYDNGYSLYIGIPFCPSTCAYCSFTSYPLGVWKNRVDDYLDALEKEIDYTAQKFYHKKLNSIYIGGGTPTTLSPAQLDRLIRKIKCSFDLKDCLEFTVEAGRPDSITREKLLALKKNGISRISVNPQTMKQQTLDIIGRHHTVDDTIQSFKLARELSFDNINMDLIMGLPEETLDDVRHTMELVKELAPDNVTIHSLAVKRAARLTIFKDRYSDMQMVNTQEHMD
;
A
#
# COMPACT_ATOMS: atom_id res chain seq x y z
N ASP A 1 25.15 7.96 -4.61
CA ASP A 1 25.52 9.37 -4.46
C ASP A 1 24.31 10.13 -3.88
N TYR A 2 24.25 10.23 -2.53
CA TYR A 2 23.11 10.82 -1.84
C TYR A 2 23.10 12.37 -1.94
N ASP A 3 24.19 13.00 -2.28
CA ASP A 3 24.33 14.47 -2.24
C ASP A 3 23.58 15.17 -3.37
N ASN A 4 23.34 14.50 -4.52
CA ASN A 4 22.66 15.06 -5.69
C ASN A 4 21.42 14.30 -6.11
N GLY A 5 20.98 13.30 -5.34
CA GLY A 5 19.83 12.48 -5.62
C GLY A 5 18.63 12.84 -4.75
N TYR A 6 17.43 12.42 -5.20
CA TYR A 6 16.19 12.52 -4.42
C TYR A 6 15.28 11.34 -4.71
N SER A 7 14.34 11.10 -3.81
CA SER A 7 13.25 10.14 -3.97
C SER A 7 11.93 10.89 -4.15
N LEU A 8 11.10 10.43 -5.06
CA LEU A 8 9.78 11.00 -5.33
C LEU A 8 8.70 10.14 -4.68
N TYR A 9 7.92 10.74 -3.79
CA TYR A 9 6.73 10.14 -3.24
C TYR A 9 5.49 10.75 -3.87
N ILE A 10 4.56 9.90 -4.34
CA ILE A 10 3.28 10.30 -4.92
C ILE A 10 2.17 9.65 -4.12
N GLY A 11 1.32 10.48 -3.49
CA GLY A 11 0.22 10.01 -2.65
C GLY A 11 -1.07 9.86 -3.43
N ILE A 12 -1.72 8.69 -3.35
CA ILE A 12 -3.08 8.48 -3.83
C ILE A 12 -4.00 8.39 -2.61
N PRO A 13 -4.88 9.38 -2.37
CA PRO A 13 -5.60 9.48 -1.10
C PRO A 13 -6.86 8.59 -1.04
N PHE A 14 -7.14 7.80 -2.07
CA PHE A 14 -8.34 6.99 -2.14
C PHE A 14 -8.11 5.59 -1.56
N CYS A 15 -9.10 5.08 -0.82
CA CYS A 15 -9.12 3.71 -0.29
C CYS A 15 -10.46 3.03 -0.60
N PRO A 16 -10.50 1.68 -0.73
CA PRO A 16 -11.77 0.96 -0.83
C PRO A 16 -12.64 1.19 0.41
N SER A 17 -12.02 1.16 1.59
CA SER A 17 -12.64 1.45 2.90
C SER A 17 -11.60 2.03 3.84
N THR A 18 -12.03 2.67 4.94
CA THR A 18 -11.13 3.20 5.97
C THR A 18 -10.85 2.14 7.02
N CYS A 19 -9.59 1.73 7.16
CA CYS A 19 -9.16 0.77 8.18
C CYS A 19 -9.19 1.43 9.57
N ALA A 20 -9.52 0.64 10.61
CA ALA A 20 -9.69 1.14 11.97
C ALA A 20 -8.40 1.74 12.58
N TYR A 21 -7.24 1.18 12.26
CA TYR A 21 -5.94 1.60 12.76
C TYR A 21 -5.33 2.77 11.98
N CYS A 22 -5.83 3.06 10.77
CA CYS A 22 -5.19 3.99 9.84
C CYS A 22 -5.42 5.45 10.27
N SER A 23 -4.35 6.23 10.29
CA SER A 23 -4.36 7.67 10.54
C SER A 23 -3.97 8.50 9.31
N PHE A 24 -3.69 7.85 8.20
CA PHE A 24 -3.38 8.55 6.95
C PHE A 24 -4.61 9.20 6.35
N THR A 25 -4.38 10.24 5.56
CA THR A 25 -5.43 10.85 4.76
C THR A 25 -5.99 9.82 3.78
N SER A 26 -7.21 9.37 4.02
CA SER A 26 -7.87 8.38 3.19
C SER A 26 -9.33 8.76 2.95
N TYR A 27 -9.69 8.78 1.67
CA TYR A 27 -11.04 9.09 1.22
C TYR A 27 -11.69 7.82 0.65
N PRO A 28 -12.85 7.36 1.20
CA PRO A 28 -13.53 6.19 0.67
C PRO A 28 -13.89 6.39 -0.81
N LEU A 29 -13.43 5.48 -1.66
CA LEU A 29 -13.62 5.57 -3.12
C LEU A 29 -15.09 5.63 -3.49
N GLY A 30 -15.97 4.92 -2.78
CA GLY A 30 -17.42 4.93 -3.04
C GLY A 30 -18.04 6.32 -2.99
N VAL A 31 -17.50 7.23 -2.16
CA VAL A 31 -17.95 8.63 -2.04
C VAL A 31 -17.26 9.54 -3.06
N TRP A 32 -15.98 9.29 -3.32
CA TRP A 32 -15.11 10.22 -4.06
C TRP A 32 -14.82 9.79 -5.50
N LYS A 33 -15.44 8.71 -5.99
CA LYS A 33 -15.18 8.14 -7.32
C LYS A 33 -15.24 9.18 -8.45
N ASN A 34 -16.19 10.09 -8.40
CA ASN A 34 -16.38 11.13 -9.42
C ASN A 34 -15.35 12.27 -9.35
N ARG A 35 -14.47 12.29 -8.34
CA ARG A 35 -13.43 13.31 -8.15
C ARG A 35 -12.02 12.77 -8.40
N VAL A 36 -11.89 11.50 -8.79
CA VAL A 36 -10.58 10.87 -9.02
C VAL A 36 -9.86 11.52 -10.19
N ASP A 37 -10.55 11.81 -11.28
CA ASP A 37 -9.94 12.45 -12.45
C ASP A 37 -9.56 13.90 -12.17
N ASP A 38 -10.38 14.68 -11.44
CA ASP A 38 -10.02 16.02 -10.97
C ASP A 38 -8.75 16.01 -10.12
N TYR A 39 -8.62 14.98 -9.26
CA TYR A 39 -7.42 14.78 -8.44
C TYR A 39 -6.20 14.49 -9.32
N LEU A 40 -6.33 13.60 -10.30
CA LEU A 40 -5.24 13.30 -11.23
C LEU A 40 -4.81 14.50 -12.05
N ASP A 41 -5.77 15.34 -12.49
CA ASP A 41 -5.48 16.60 -13.22
C ASP A 41 -4.68 17.58 -12.35
N ALA A 42 -5.00 17.66 -11.06
CA ALA A 42 -4.24 18.47 -10.11
C ALA A 42 -2.84 17.88 -9.84
N LEU A 43 -2.76 16.56 -9.62
CA LEU A 43 -1.51 15.84 -9.39
C LEU A 43 -0.55 15.96 -10.57
N GLU A 44 -1.03 15.92 -11.81
CA GLU A 44 -0.20 16.12 -13.00
C GLU A 44 0.47 17.51 -13.03
N LYS A 45 -0.22 18.54 -12.55
CA LYS A 45 0.36 19.89 -12.42
C LYS A 45 1.45 19.94 -11.35
N GLU A 46 1.25 19.24 -10.23
CA GLU A 46 2.29 19.11 -9.17
C GLU A 46 3.50 18.32 -9.69
N ILE A 47 3.29 17.28 -10.50
CA ILE A 47 4.35 16.52 -11.16
C ILE A 47 5.17 17.44 -12.08
N ASP A 48 4.53 18.25 -12.92
CA ASP A 48 5.23 19.19 -13.81
C ASP A 48 6.03 20.23 -13.02
N TYR A 49 5.43 20.80 -11.97
CA TYR A 49 6.12 21.75 -11.11
C TYR A 49 7.34 21.12 -10.42
N THR A 50 7.18 19.91 -9.90
CA THR A 50 8.25 19.18 -9.23
C THR A 50 9.37 18.84 -10.20
N ALA A 51 9.05 18.37 -11.40
CA ALA A 51 10.03 18.07 -12.43
C ALA A 51 10.86 19.31 -12.82
N GLN A 52 10.23 20.49 -12.97
CA GLN A 52 10.94 21.74 -13.20
C GLN A 52 11.87 22.12 -12.05
N LYS A 53 11.43 21.95 -10.81
CA LYS A 53 12.23 22.30 -9.63
C LYS A 53 13.46 21.42 -9.45
N PHE A 54 13.36 20.15 -9.82
CA PHE A 54 14.39 19.13 -9.59
C PHE A 54 15.08 18.66 -10.87
N TYR A 55 14.91 19.36 -12.02
CA TYR A 55 15.44 18.93 -13.32
C TYR A 55 16.95 18.67 -13.36
N HIS A 56 17.71 19.30 -12.45
CA HIS A 56 19.16 19.18 -12.34
C HIS A 56 19.62 18.12 -11.35
N LYS A 57 18.67 17.42 -10.68
CA LYS A 57 18.96 16.39 -9.69
C LYS A 57 18.61 15.01 -10.23
N LYS A 58 19.28 13.98 -9.71
CA LYS A 58 19.03 12.59 -10.07
C LYS A 58 17.83 12.06 -9.30
N LEU A 59 16.88 11.46 -10.00
CA LEU A 59 15.76 10.75 -9.38
C LEU A 59 16.19 9.31 -9.09
N ASN A 60 16.38 8.98 -7.81
CA ASN A 60 16.90 7.67 -7.37
C ASN A 60 15.81 6.62 -7.19
N SER A 61 14.63 7.02 -6.71
CA SER A 61 13.51 6.12 -6.54
C SER A 61 12.16 6.84 -6.63
N ILE A 62 11.14 6.09 -6.99
CA ILE A 62 9.75 6.55 -7.03
C ILE A 62 8.90 5.60 -6.20
N TYR A 63 8.05 6.16 -5.37
CA TYR A 63 7.08 5.42 -4.58
C TYR A 63 5.68 6.02 -4.75
N ILE A 64 4.76 5.26 -5.31
CA ILE A 64 3.34 5.62 -5.37
C ILE A 64 2.63 4.87 -4.24
N GLY A 65 2.15 5.61 -3.25
CA GLY A 65 1.54 5.07 -2.05
C GLY A 65 0.40 5.94 -1.52
N GLY A 66 0.19 5.94 -0.21
CA GLY A 66 -0.78 6.77 0.48
C GLY A 66 -1.99 6.00 0.99
N GLY A 67 -3.14 6.16 0.39
CA GLY A 67 -4.32 5.35 0.65
C GLY A 67 -4.17 3.97 0.01
N THR A 68 -4.62 3.85 -1.23
CA THR A 68 -4.49 2.61 -2.01
C THR A 68 -4.39 2.95 -3.49
N PRO A 69 -3.19 3.00 -4.07
CA PRO A 69 -3.00 3.35 -5.49
C PRO A 69 -3.81 2.47 -6.46
N THR A 70 -4.01 1.21 -6.13
CA THR A 70 -4.83 0.28 -6.93
C THR A 70 -6.34 0.51 -6.84
N THR A 71 -6.81 1.57 -6.17
CA THR A 71 -8.18 2.09 -6.34
C THR A 71 -8.36 2.77 -7.70
N LEU A 72 -7.27 3.24 -8.30
CA LEU A 72 -7.29 3.75 -9.66
C LEU A 72 -7.61 2.64 -10.67
N SER A 73 -8.32 2.99 -11.74
CA SER A 73 -8.55 2.07 -12.86
C SER A 73 -7.25 1.78 -13.63
N PRO A 74 -7.20 0.71 -14.44
CA PRO A 74 -6.02 0.44 -15.27
C PRO A 74 -5.62 1.61 -16.17
N ALA A 75 -6.59 2.34 -16.72
CA ALA A 75 -6.35 3.51 -17.57
C ALA A 75 -5.78 4.69 -16.76
N GLN A 76 -6.29 4.92 -15.54
CA GLN A 76 -5.79 5.96 -14.65
C GLN A 76 -4.37 5.65 -14.13
N LEU A 77 -4.06 4.39 -13.83
CA LEU A 77 -2.71 3.95 -13.49
C LEU A 77 -1.74 4.16 -14.67
N ASP A 78 -2.13 3.75 -15.88
CA ASP A 78 -1.33 3.96 -17.10
C ASP A 78 -1.10 5.45 -17.35
N ARG A 79 -2.13 6.29 -17.23
CA ARG A 79 -2.06 7.75 -17.35
C ARG A 79 -1.03 8.35 -16.38
N LEU A 80 -1.16 8.05 -15.09
CA LEU A 80 -0.28 8.58 -14.06
C LEU A 80 1.18 8.16 -14.27
N ILE A 81 1.42 6.86 -14.53
CA ILE A 81 2.78 6.36 -14.69
C ILE A 81 3.43 6.93 -15.95
N ARG A 82 2.70 7.06 -17.06
CA ARG A 82 3.20 7.73 -18.26
C ARG A 82 3.53 9.20 -18.00
N LYS A 83 2.68 9.92 -17.28
CA LYS A 83 2.95 11.30 -16.88
C LYS A 83 4.27 11.41 -16.13
N ILE A 84 4.51 10.56 -15.15
CA ILE A 84 5.77 10.52 -14.40
C ILE A 84 6.95 10.25 -15.35
N LYS A 85 6.85 9.23 -16.20
CA LYS A 85 7.93 8.85 -17.14
C LYS A 85 8.23 9.92 -18.18
N CYS A 86 7.25 10.74 -18.56
CA CYS A 86 7.45 11.86 -19.49
C CYS A 86 8.03 13.10 -18.78
N SER A 87 7.80 13.24 -17.47
CA SER A 87 8.21 14.44 -16.72
C SER A 87 9.60 14.31 -16.09
N PHE A 88 10.07 13.08 -15.80
CA PHE A 88 11.35 12.84 -15.13
C PHE A 88 12.28 11.94 -15.96
N ASP A 89 13.59 12.21 -15.88
CA ASP A 89 14.63 11.28 -16.39
C ASP A 89 14.79 10.12 -15.40
N LEU A 90 14.43 8.91 -15.83
CA LEU A 90 14.46 7.70 -15.00
C LEU A 90 15.73 6.86 -15.17
N LYS A 91 16.73 7.33 -15.88
CA LYS A 91 17.95 6.54 -16.16
C LYS A 91 18.71 6.11 -14.90
N ASP A 92 18.68 6.93 -13.85
CA ASP A 92 19.31 6.67 -12.55
C ASP A 92 18.30 6.13 -11.50
N CYS A 93 17.03 5.88 -11.90
CA CYS A 93 15.99 5.39 -11.01
C CYS A 93 16.17 3.90 -10.73
N LEU A 94 16.58 3.57 -9.51
CA LEU A 94 16.86 2.20 -9.08
C LEU A 94 15.61 1.41 -8.72
N GLU A 95 14.56 2.09 -8.27
CA GLU A 95 13.32 1.46 -7.83
C GLU A 95 12.11 2.32 -8.20
N PHE A 96 11.11 1.69 -8.81
CA PHE A 96 9.80 2.28 -9.03
C PHE A 96 8.74 1.38 -8.40
N THR A 97 8.29 1.77 -7.21
CA THR A 97 7.34 1.01 -6.40
C THR A 97 5.93 1.55 -6.56
N VAL A 98 4.95 0.65 -6.68
CA VAL A 98 3.52 0.95 -6.53
C VAL A 98 2.94 0.10 -5.42
N GLU A 99 2.32 0.77 -4.44
CA GLU A 99 1.64 0.11 -3.35
C GLU A 99 0.30 -0.45 -3.84
N ALA A 100 0.25 -1.77 -4.07
CA ALA A 100 -0.96 -2.51 -4.35
C ALA A 100 -1.61 -3.03 -3.05
N GLY A 101 -1.51 -2.25 -1.99
CA GLY A 101 -1.63 -2.61 -0.58
C GLY A 101 -2.91 -3.30 -0.12
N ARG A 102 -3.95 -3.36 -0.97
CA ARG A 102 -5.24 -3.96 -0.62
C ARG A 102 -5.60 -5.05 -1.62
N PRO A 103 -5.64 -6.34 -1.22
CA PRO A 103 -6.06 -7.45 -2.09
C PRO A 103 -7.39 -7.22 -2.80
N ASP A 104 -8.39 -6.65 -2.11
CA ASP A 104 -9.70 -6.32 -2.67
C ASP A 104 -9.67 -5.21 -3.75
N SER A 105 -8.55 -4.56 -3.97
CA SER A 105 -8.35 -3.57 -5.03
C SER A 105 -7.46 -4.05 -6.18
N ILE A 106 -6.85 -5.24 -6.05
CA ILE A 106 -5.97 -5.83 -7.05
C ILE A 106 -6.80 -6.57 -8.10
N THR A 107 -6.52 -6.31 -9.38
CA THR A 107 -7.06 -7.09 -10.50
C THR A 107 -5.95 -7.41 -11.50
N ARG A 108 -6.16 -8.43 -12.33
CA ARG A 108 -5.23 -8.80 -13.41
C ARG A 108 -4.92 -7.62 -14.33
N GLU A 109 -5.93 -6.87 -14.72
CA GLU A 109 -5.80 -5.72 -15.63
C GLU A 109 -4.95 -4.61 -15.03
N LYS A 110 -5.10 -4.35 -13.71
CA LYS A 110 -4.28 -3.36 -13.00
C LYS A 110 -2.84 -3.81 -12.88
N LEU A 111 -2.59 -5.06 -12.50
CA LEU A 111 -1.23 -5.60 -12.46
C LEU A 111 -0.57 -5.60 -13.84
N LEU A 112 -1.29 -5.94 -14.90
CA LEU A 112 -0.79 -5.84 -16.28
C LEU A 112 -0.46 -4.40 -16.67
N ALA A 113 -1.28 -3.42 -16.26
CA ALA A 113 -0.99 -2.01 -16.50
C ALA A 113 0.31 -1.57 -15.78
N LEU A 114 0.51 -2.00 -14.54
CA LEU A 114 1.74 -1.74 -13.80
C LEU A 114 2.95 -2.41 -14.49
N LYS A 115 2.84 -3.69 -14.81
CA LYS A 115 3.92 -4.45 -15.46
C LYS A 115 4.31 -3.87 -16.82
N LYS A 116 3.34 -3.56 -17.68
CA LYS A 116 3.54 -2.91 -18.98
C LYS A 116 4.30 -1.59 -18.85
N ASN A 117 4.07 -0.87 -17.77
CA ASN A 117 4.74 0.40 -17.50
C ASN A 117 6.09 0.24 -16.79
N GLY A 118 6.60 -0.97 -16.60
CA GLY A 118 7.94 -1.22 -16.05
C GLY A 118 8.05 -0.93 -14.55
N ILE A 119 6.94 -1.09 -13.81
CA ILE A 119 6.99 -1.02 -12.34
C ILE A 119 7.86 -2.18 -11.84
N SER A 120 8.91 -1.84 -11.08
CA SER A 120 9.92 -2.80 -10.63
C SER A 120 9.55 -3.48 -9.31
N ARG A 121 8.70 -2.85 -8.49
CA ARG A 121 8.29 -3.37 -7.17
C ARG A 121 6.83 -3.06 -6.90
N ILE A 122 6.14 -4.00 -6.29
CA ILE A 122 4.80 -3.80 -5.73
C ILE A 122 4.75 -4.25 -4.28
N SER A 123 3.75 -3.79 -3.53
CA SER A 123 3.45 -4.35 -2.23
C SER A 123 2.03 -4.92 -2.18
N VAL A 124 1.89 -6.11 -1.61
CA VAL A 124 0.61 -6.76 -1.30
C VAL A 124 0.52 -6.87 0.21
N ASN A 125 -0.33 -6.04 0.85
CA ASN A 125 -0.28 -5.81 2.29
C ASN A 125 -1.44 -6.49 3.04
N PRO A 126 -1.26 -7.73 3.53
CA PRO A 126 -2.29 -8.43 4.29
C PRO A 126 -2.55 -7.76 5.65
N GLN A 127 -1.53 -7.24 6.30
CA GLN A 127 -1.44 -6.79 7.69
C GLN A 127 -1.48 -7.95 8.69
N THR A 128 -2.34 -8.93 8.48
CA THR A 128 -2.46 -10.18 9.21
C THR A 128 -3.07 -11.25 8.30
N MET A 129 -2.87 -12.52 8.63
CA MET A 129 -3.53 -13.66 7.99
C MET A 129 -4.60 -14.29 8.90
N LYS A 130 -5.11 -13.53 9.88
CA LYS A 130 -6.26 -13.92 10.72
C LYS A 130 -7.52 -13.21 10.25
N GLN A 131 -8.50 -13.97 9.70
CA GLN A 131 -9.73 -13.41 9.13
C GLN A 131 -10.51 -12.56 10.12
N GLN A 132 -10.68 -13.03 11.36
CA GLN A 132 -11.41 -12.28 12.38
C GLN A 132 -10.79 -10.90 12.63
N THR A 133 -9.47 -10.81 12.68
CA THR A 133 -8.76 -9.54 12.86
C THR A 133 -8.93 -8.64 11.64
N LEU A 134 -8.89 -9.17 10.40
CA LEU A 134 -9.18 -8.39 9.19
C LEU A 134 -10.57 -7.74 9.26
N ASP A 135 -11.58 -8.50 9.70
CA ASP A 135 -12.94 -8.00 9.85
C ASP A 135 -13.03 -6.89 10.90
N ILE A 136 -12.37 -7.07 12.06
CA ILE A 136 -12.30 -6.07 13.15
C ILE A 136 -11.67 -4.76 12.67
N ILE A 137 -10.55 -4.84 11.94
CA ILE A 137 -9.86 -3.65 11.48
C ILE A 137 -10.48 -3.02 10.21
N GLY A 138 -11.60 -3.55 9.73
CA GLY A 138 -12.36 -3.01 8.59
C GLY A 138 -11.73 -3.26 7.23
N ARG A 139 -11.02 -4.38 7.09
CA ARG A 139 -10.56 -4.89 5.80
C ARG A 139 -11.55 -5.93 5.28
N HIS A 140 -12.09 -5.71 4.09
CA HIS A 140 -13.17 -6.53 3.53
C HIS A 140 -12.69 -7.66 2.63
N HIS A 141 -11.38 -7.88 2.52
CA HIS A 141 -10.81 -9.02 1.81
C HIS A 141 -10.60 -10.21 2.74
N THR A 142 -10.55 -11.39 2.16
CA THR A 142 -10.25 -12.62 2.88
C THR A 142 -8.75 -12.91 2.87
N VAL A 143 -8.34 -13.84 3.75
CA VAL A 143 -6.97 -14.39 3.70
C VAL A 143 -6.70 -15.03 2.34
N ASP A 144 -7.69 -15.74 1.77
CA ASP A 144 -7.56 -16.35 0.44
C ASP A 144 -7.38 -15.27 -0.65
N ASP A 145 -8.10 -14.17 -0.61
CA ASP A 145 -7.90 -13.05 -1.55
C ASP A 145 -6.45 -12.54 -1.53
N THR A 146 -5.83 -12.49 -0.34
CA THR A 146 -4.42 -12.13 -0.19
C THR A 146 -3.51 -13.13 -0.91
N ILE A 147 -3.73 -14.42 -0.67
CA ILE A 147 -2.97 -15.51 -1.29
C ILE A 147 -3.13 -15.49 -2.81
N GLN A 148 -4.35 -15.33 -3.30
CA GLN A 148 -4.65 -15.30 -4.73
C GLN A 148 -4.05 -14.05 -5.40
N SER A 149 -4.12 -12.89 -4.76
CA SER A 149 -3.51 -11.65 -5.28
C SER A 149 -2.00 -11.78 -5.38
N PHE A 150 -1.36 -12.38 -4.39
CA PHE A 150 0.09 -12.63 -4.41
C PHE A 150 0.46 -13.62 -5.53
N LYS A 151 -0.24 -14.74 -5.64
CA LYS A 151 -0.02 -15.73 -6.70
C LYS A 151 -0.23 -15.14 -8.10
N LEU A 152 -1.26 -14.32 -8.27
CA LEU A 152 -1.52 -13.59 -9.52
C LEU A 152 -0.37 -12.65 -9.87
N ALA A 153 0.18 -11.93 -8.90
CA ALA A 153 1.34 -11.07 -9.13
C ALA A 153 2.57 -11.88 -9.58
N ARG A 154 2.84 -13.03 -8.94
CA ARG A 154 3.91 -13.94 -9.36
C ARG A 154 3.68 -14.52 -10.77
N GLU A 155 2.44 -14.93 -11.09
CA GLU A 155 2.08 -15.40 -12.44
C GLU A 155 2.37 -14.33 -13.51
N LEU A 156 2.14 -13.05 -13.18
CA LEU A 156 2.45 -11.92 -14.04
C LEU A 156 3.92 -11.48 -13.98
N SER A 157 4.79 -12.32 -13.40
CA SER A 157 6.23 -12.14 -13.34
C SER A 157 6.68 -10.92 -12.53
N PHE A 158 5.95 -10.53 -11.48
CA PHE A 158 6.51 -9.63 -10.48
C PHE A 158 7.48 -10.43 -9.59
N ASP A 159 8.73 -10.03 -9.60
CA ASP A 159 9.86 -10.66 -8.91
C ASP A 159 10.39 -9.84 -7.73
N ASN A 160 9.74 -8.74 -7.42
CA ASN A 160 9.99 -7.92 -6.24
C ASN A 160 8.66 -7.52 -5.59
N ILE A 161 8.17 -8.39 -4.70
CA ILE A 161 6.91 -8.21 -3.98
C ILE A 161 7.20 -8.08 -2.49
N ASN A 162 6.75 -6.96 -1.91
CA ASN A 162 6.78 -6.74 -0.47
C ASN A 162 5.44 -7.12 0.15
N MET A 163 5.46 -7.61 1.38
CA MET A 163 4.26 -7.79 2.21
C MET A 163 4.40 -7.01 3.51
N ASP A 164 3.38 -6.19 3.86
CA ASP A 164 3.35 -5.48 5.13
C ASP A 164 2.49 -6.23 6.14
N LEU A 165 3.02 -6.35 7.35
CA LEU A 165 2.36 -6.93 8.52
C LEU A 165 2.30 -5.90 9.66
N ILE A 166 1.29 -6.02 10.51
CA ILE A 166 1.16 -5.21 11.72
C ILE A 166 1.07 -6.14 12.92
N MET A 167 1.99 -5.95 13.89
CA MET A 167 1.96 -6.63 15.16
C MET A 167 1.17 -5.82 16.19
N GLY A 168 0.43 -6.50 17.08
CA GLY A 168 -0.37 -5.85 18.12
C GLY A 168 -1.76 -5.42 17.64
N LEU A 169 -2.28 -6.02 16.58
CA LEU A 169 -3.66 -5.81 16.15
C LEU A 169 -4.65 -6.35 17.19
N PRO A 170 -5.90 -5.79 17.26
CA PRO A 170 -6.91 -6.26 18.20
C PRO A 170 -7.20 -7.75 18.05
N GLU A 171 -7.38 -8.43 19.19
CA GLU A 171 -7.76 -9.85 19.28
C GLU A 171 -6.77 -10.82 18.64
N GLU A 172 -5.50 -10.42 18.47
CA GLU A 172 -4.42 -11.32 18.03
C GLU A 172 -3.64 -11.87 19.22
N THR A 173 -3.41 -13.16 19.20
CA THR A 173 -2.51 -13.87 20.12
C THR A 173 -1.15 -14.08 19.45
N LEU A 174 -0.16 -14.47 20.23
CA LEU A 174 1.15 -14.84 19.71
C LEU A 174 1.07 -16.02 18.71
N ASP A 175 0.15 -16.96 18.91
CA ASP A 175 -0.04 -18.08 17.98
C ASP A 175 -0.66 -17.64 16.66
N ASP A 176 -1.54 -16.64 16.67
CA ASP A 176 -2.08 -16.02 15.44
C ASP A 176 -0.96 -15.32 14.64
N VAL A 177 -0.06 -14.64 15.32
CA VAL A 177 1.12 -14.02 14.70
C VAL A 177 2.04 -15.07 14.10
N ARG A 178 2.33 -16.16 14.83
CA ARG A 178 3.14 -17.29 14.32
C ARG A 178 2.50 -17.90 13.07
N HIS A 179 1.19 -18.15 13.12
CA HIS A 179 0.45 -18.66 11.96
C HIS A 179 0.53 -17.70 10.75
N THR A 180 0.39 -16.39 10.98
CA THR A 180 0.57 -15.37 9.94
C THR A 180 1.97 -15.46 9.33
N MET A 181 3.01 -15.57 10.16
CA MET A 181 4.40 -15.67 9.69
C MET A 181 4.66 -16.97 8.89
N GLU A 182 4.05 -18.09 9.27
CA GLU A 182 4.15 -19.35 8.54
C GLU A 182 3.54 -19.22 7.13
N LEU A 183 2.33 -18.68 7.01
CA LEU A 183 1.69 -18.46 5.72
C LEU A 183 2.47 -17.48 4.82
N VAL A 184 3.00 -16.40 5.41
CA VAL A 184 3.84 -15.45 4.65
C VAL A 184 5.13 -16.12 4.19
N LYS A 185 5.75 -16.95 5.04
CA LYS A 185 6.94 -17.73 4.68
C LYS A 185 6.67 -18.71 3.53
N GLU A 186 5.50 -19.36 3.51
CA GLU A 186 5.10 -20.25 2.41
C GLU A 186 4.90 -19.49 1.08
N LEU A 187 4.38 -18.26 1.14
CA LEU A 187 4.23 -17.39 -0.04
C LEU A 187 5.59 -16.93 -0.57
N ALA A 188 6.61 -16.86 0.28
CA ALA A 188 7.97 -16.45 -0.07
C ALA A 188 8.03 -15.08 -0.80
N PRO A 189 7.57 -13.99 -0.18
CA PRO A 189 7.76 -12.65 -0.74
C PRO A 189 9.26 -12.28 -0.73
N ASP A 190 9.64 -11.33 -1.58
CA ASP A 190 11.04 -10.85 -1.65
C ASP A 190 11.39 -9.97 -0.45
N ASN A 191 10.39 -9.29 0.11
CA ASN A 191 10.54 -8.46 1.29
C ASN A 191 9.32 -8.59 2.21
N VAL A 192 9.53 -8.46 3.51
CA VAL A 192 8.49 -8.32 4.52
C VAL A 192 8.78 -7.10 5.36
N THR A 193 7.78 -6.23 5.52
CA THR A 193 7.85 -5.08 6.41
C THR A 193 6.93 -5.33 7.60
N ILE A 194 7.47 -5.27 8.81
CA ILE A 194 6.70 -5.50 10.03
C ILE A 194 6.60 -4.18 10.81
N HIS A 195 5.37 -3.76 11.07
CA HIS A 195 5.06 -2.57 11.85
C HIS A 195 4.49 -2.95 13.21
N SER A 196 4.91 -2.26 14.27
CA SER A 196 4.19 -2.28 15.54
C SER A 196 2.98 -1.35 15.46
N LEU A 197 1.82 -1.81 15.92
CA LEU A 197 0.63 -0.98 15.96
C LEU A 197 0.86 0.26 16.83
N ALA A 198 0.76 1.43 16.23
CA ALA A 198 0.77 2.70 16.94
C ALA A 198 -0.61 3.36 16.81
N VAL A 199 -1.40 3.34 17.88
CA VAL A 199 -2.73 3.94 17.89
C VAL A 199 -2.61 5.47 17.88
N LYS A 200 -2.88 6.08 16.73
CA LYS A 200 -2.80 7.53 16.53
C LYS A 200 -4.14 8.21 16.82
N ARG A 201 -4.10 9.51 17.18
CA ARG A 201 -5.33 10.29 17.50
C ARG A 201 -6.37 10.29 16.37
N ALA A 202 -5.93 10.31 15.12
CA ALA A 202 -6.80 10.32 13.94
C ALA A 202 -7.30 8.93 13.53
N ALA A 203 -6.82 7.84 14.15
CA ALA A 203 -7.28 6.50 13.87
C ALA A 203 -8.68 6.25 14.42
N ARG A 204 -9.49 5.47 13.70
CA ARG A 204 -10.86 5.13 14.15
C ARG A 204 -10.86 4.35 15.47
N LEU A 205 -9.83 3.57 15.74
CA LEU A 205 -9.61 2.92 17.04
C LEU A 205 -9.59 3.92 18.20
N THR A 206 -9.11 5.14 17.98
CA THR A 206 -9.11 6.21 18.98
C THR A 206 -10.41 7.01 18.96
N ILE A 207 -10.91 7.37 17.77
CA ILE A 207 -12.10 8.20 17.60
C ILE A 207 -13.35 7.48 18.13
N PHE A 208 -13.45 6.17 17.89
CA PHE A 208 -14.57 5.33 18.34
C PHE A 208 -14.15 4.41 19.49
N LYS A 209 -13.42 4.95 20.46
CA LYS A 209 -12.82 4.21 21.57
C LYS A 209 -13.80 3.28 22.28
N ASP A 210 -15.04 3.72 22.49
CA ASP A 210 -16.08 2.93 23.18
C ASP A 210 -16.45 1.65 22.40
N ARG A 211 -16.34 1.67 21.07
CA ARG A 211 -16.62 0.50 20.22
C ARG A 211 -15.54 -0.56 20.31
N TYR A 212 -14.32 -0.17 20.73
CA TYR A 212 -13.14 -1.04 20.78
C TYR A 212 -12.64 -1.24 22.24
N SER A 213 -13.39 -0.73 23.25
CA SER A 213 -12.98 -0.75 24.67
C SER A 213 -12.84 -2.16 25.24
N ASP A 214 -13.65 -3.09 24.75
CA ASP A 214 -13.69 -4.47 25.27
C ASP A 214 -12.74 -5.41 24.51
N MET A 215 -12.05 -4.91 23.49
CA MET A 215 -11.11 -5.70 22.71
C MET A 215 -9.75 -5.81 23.42
N GLN A 216 -9.22 -7.01 23.45
CA GLN A 216 -7.86 -7.24 23.97
C GLN A 216 -6.86 -6.65 22.98
N MET A 217 -6.13 -5.64 23.45
CA MET A 217 -4.96 -5.10 22.78
C MET A 217 -3.74 -5.75 23.41
N VAL A 218 -3.14 -6.70 22.71
CA VAL A 218 -1.95 -7.41 23.24
C VAL A 218 -0.78 -6.44 23.35
N ASN A 219 0.01 -6.58 24.40
CA ASN A 219 1.22 -5.79 24.59
C ASN A 219 2.21 -6.12 23.46
N THR A 220 2.55 -5.14 22.66
CA THR A 220 3.45 -5.28 21.50
C THR A 220 4.82 -5.88 21.90
N GLN A 221 5.25 -5.69 23.16
CA GLN A 221 6.50 -6.22 23.68
C GLN A 221 6.51 -7.75 23.69
N GLU A 222 5.39 -8.39 24.03
CA GLU A 222 5.27 -9.86 24.07
C GLU A 222 5.29 -10.51 22.67
N HIS A 223 5.04 -9.72 21.62
CA HIS A 223 5.06 -10.18 20.23
C HIS A 223 6.41 -9.97 19.53
N MET A 224 7.34 -9.25 20.16
CA MET A 224 8.64 -8.93 19.59
C MET A 224 9.78 -9.78 20.13
N ASP A 225 9.54 -10.51 21.24
CA ASP A 225 10.46 -11.48 21.85
C ASP A 225 10.23 -12.89 21.28
#